data_2ab328c544e89dc61648acee4567494e
#
_entry.id   2ab328c544e89dc61648acee4567494e
#
_cell.length_a   1.000
_cell.length_b   1.000
_cell.length_c   1.000
_cell.angle_alpha   90.00
_cell.angle_beta   90.00
_cell.angle_gamma   90.00
#
_symmetry.space_group_name_H-M   'P 1'
#
loop_
_entity.id
_entity.type
_entity.pdbx_description
1 polymer ?
#
loop_
_entity_poly.entity_id
_entity_poly.type
_entity_poly.pdbx_seq_one_letter_code
_entity_poly.pdbx_strand_id
1 'polypeptide(L)'
;MKNSEELRQQLRSINRKSYPAYKGLKGLYHFGNYILSIDHVQGDPFASPSHVSIQISHRDAGFPVEYYKDTLTGTTLCDYLTRQFEKQVSQYSFRAKGSGKSGLLTVSHCGQEILSRTACEITEKGITARFFVGFPANGRTINATELEKILFDFLPVCIQKSFFYSSLNAKELQNYIELAEDQEFIRQTLPAKNLCAFIADGSILPRESGISSRPMKASVSFTSPDSLRISINLPHKGKITGMGIPKGITLIVGGGYHGKSTLLNALELGVYNHIPGDGREYVITDATAVKLRSEDGRFIKDVDVSMFINDLPNKKDTRCFSTLDASGSTSQAAGIAESMEAGSHLFLLDEDTSATNFMVRDAFMQQVIQREKEPITPFLERAEDLYKKAGISTILVAGSSGAFFHIADTIIQMDNYVPKDITASVKKLCSQYPLPAVSVTDFQLPHSHRIMSRPAESSKRLRHNNRGNHSDSGATKPERLKTRISGTDGFSLGRQEIDLRYTEQLIDAEQTAALGLLLKYAVEHLADGRRTLPEIVQFLWKNLSLHGLSFFTENQKISCGYATPRIQEIYACLNRYRGL
;
A
#
# COMPACT_ATOMS: atom_id res chain seq x y z
N MET A 1 -26.12 16.54 -22.92
CA MET A 1 -26.36 15.85 -21.64
C MET A 1 -27.87 15.67 -21.51
N LYS A 2 -28.32 14.46 -21.17
CA LYS A 2 -29.75 14.14 -21.03
C LYS A 2 -30.20 14.48 -19.59
N ASN A 3 -31.52 14.59 -19.40
CA ASN A 3 -32.08 14.76 -18.05
C ASN A 3 -32.50 13.40 -17.45
N SER A 4 -32.81 13.38 -16.16
CA SER A 4 -33.20 12.17 -15.42
C SER A 4 -34.48 11.53 -15.96
N GLU A 5 -35.45 12.33 -16.46
CA GLU A 5 -36.70 11.83 -17.03
C GLU A 5 -36.46 11.12 -18.39
N GLU A 6 -35.55 11.64 -19.22
CA GLU A 6 -35.13 10.95 -20.44
C GLU A 6 -34.48 9.59 -20.14
N LEU A 7 -33.68 9.48 -19.06
CA LEU A 7 -33.13 8.20 -18.60
C LEU A 7 -34.25 7.23 -18.21
N ARG A 8 -35.26 7.73 -17.47
CA ARG A 8 -36.43 6.92 -17.05
C ARG A 8 -37.21 6.40 -18.25
N GLN A 9 -37.46 7.24 -19.23
CA GLN A 9 -38.16 6.86 -20.47
C GLN A 9 -37.37 5.83 -21.28
N GLN A 10 -36.03 6.04 -21.41
CA GLN A 10 -35.16 5.08 -22.08
C GLN A 10 -35.18 3.73 -21.37
N LEU A 11 -35.10 3.74 -20.02
CA LEU A 11 -35.12 2.54 -19.21
C LEU A 11 -36.42 1.76 -19.40
N ARG A 12 -37.56 2.43 -19.35
CA ARG A 12 -38.89 1.82 -19.62
C ARG A 12 -39.01 1.25 -21.02
N SER A 13 -38.44 1.92 -22.04
CA SER A 13 -38.47 1.48 -23.43
C SER A 13 -37.68 0.19 -23.71
N ILE A 14 -36.73 -0.17 -22.87
CA ILE A 14 -35.93 -1.39 -23.00
C ILE A 14 -36.38 -2.49 -22.05
N ASN A 15 -37.43 -2.28 -21.24
CA ASN A 15 -37.93 -3.29 -20.31
C ASN A 15 -38.29 -4.58 -21.04
N ARG A 16 -37.96 -5.72 -20.45
CA ARG A 16 -38.15 -7.06 -21.04
C ARG A 16 -37.35 -7.36 -22.31
N LYS A 17 -36.47 -6.44 -22.79
CA LYS A 17 -35.54 -6.73 -23.89
C LYS A 17 -34.38 -7.59 -23.37
N SER A 18 -33.55 -8.09 -24.29
CA SER A 18 -32.32 -8.81 -23.94
C SER A 18 -31.32 -7.93 -23.20
N TYR A 19 -30.54 -8.48 -22.28
CA TYR A 19 -29.62 -7.76 -21.38
C TYR A 19 -28.67 -6.76 -22.08
N PRO A 20 -28.10 -7.09 -23.27
CA PRO A 20 -27.24 -6.14 -23.99
C PRO A 20 -27.89 -4.78 -24.32
N ALA A 21 -29.24 -4.67 -24.33
CA ALA A 21 -29.91 -3.40 -24.59
C ALA A 21 -29.64 -2.34 -23.50
N TYR A 22 -29.21 -2.74 -22.29
CA TYR A 22 -28.71 -1.82 -21.25
C TYR A 22 -27.53 -0.95 -21.70
N LYS A 23 -26.72 -1.41 -22.69
CA LYS A 23 -25.60 -0.63 -23.23
C LYS A 23 -26.04 0.73 -23.79
N GLY A 24 -27.30 0.85 -24.23
CA GLY A 24 -27.89 2.11 -24.71
C GLY A 24 -28.07 3.15 -23.60
N LEU A 25 -28.00 2.77 -22.32
CA LEU A 25 -28.09 3.70 -21.20
C LEU A 25 -26.76 4.39 -20.88
N LYS A 26 -25.65 4.02 -21.51
CA LYS A 26 -24.36 4.67 -21.29
C LYS A 26 -24.43 6.15 -21.63
N GLY A 27 -24.00 7.01 -20.69
CA GLY A 27 -24.03 8.46 -20.88
C GLY A 27 -24.15 9.26 -19.60
N LEU A 28 -24.32 10.58 -19.74
CA LEU A 28 -24.42 11.57 -18.68
C LEU A 28 -25.88 12.05 -18.54
N TYR A 29 -26.36 12.09 -17.31
CA TYR A 29 -27.72 12.44 -16.94
C TYR A 29 -27.76 13.45 -15.80
N HIS A 30 -28.52 14.53 -15.99
CA HIS A 30 -28.67 15.58 -14.98
C HIS A 30 -29.78 15.23 -13.98
N PHE A 31 -29.43 15.17 -12.70
CA PHE A 31 -30.33 14.87 -11.57
C PHE A 31 -30.49 16.05 -10.62
N GLY A 32 -30.67 17.25 -11.15
CA GLY A 32 -30.82 18.48 -10.33
C GLY A 32 -29.47 18.97 -9.81
N ASN A 33 -29.06 18.55 -8.62
CA ASN A 33 -27.85 18.99 -7.94
C ASN A 33 -26.62 18.08 -8.18
N TYR A 34 -26.75 17.05 -9.00
CA TYR A 34 -25.61 16.20 -9.43
C TYR A 34 -25.80 15.69 -10.84
N ILE A 35 -24.71 15.24 -11.44
CA ILE A 35 -24.70 14.54 -12.73
C ILE A 35 -24.42 13.07 -12.46
N LEU A 36 -25.31 12.18 -12.91
CA LEU A 36 -25.10 10.73 -12.93
C LEU A 36 -24.46 10.32 -14.25
N SER A 37 -23.40 9.53 -14.19
CA SER A 37 -22.75 8.92 -15.37
C SER A 37 -22.87 7.40 -15.31
N ILE A 38 -23.35 6.79 -16.39
CA ILE A 38 -23.25 5.34 -16.61
C ILE A 38 -22.03 5.14 -17.51
N ASP A 39 -20.88 4.80 -16.89
CA ASP A 39 -19.58 4.77 -17.56
C ASP A 39 -19.34 3.46 -18.32
N HIS A 40 -19.74 2.34 -17.72
CA HIS A 40 -19.67 1.01 -18.30
C HIS A 40 -20.89 0.18 -17.89
N VAL A 41 -21.44 -0.57 -18.83
CA VAL A 41 -22.54 -1.50 -18.58
C VAL A 41 -22.02 -2.93 -18.67
N GLN A 42 -22.28 -3.72 -17.64
CA GLN A 42 -21.93 -5.14 -17.61
C GLN A 42 -22.53 -5.94 -18.78
N GLY A 43 -21.84 -7.00 -19.20
CA GLY A 43 -22.24 -7.77 -20.38
C GLY A 43 -23.45 -8.69 -20.15
N ASP A 44 -23.60 -9.23 -18.93
CA ASP A 44 -24.72 -10.03 -18.46
C ASP A 44 -24.83 -9.94 -16.92
N PRO A 45 -25.91 -10.43 -16.29
CA PRO A 45 -26.12 -10.29 -14.83
C PRO A 45 -25.06 -10.96 -13.94
N PHE A 46 -24.27 -11.89 -14.48
CA PHE A 46 -23.24 -12.64 -13.73
C PHE A 46 -21.84 -12.05 -13.91
N ALA A 47 -21.66 -11.18 -14.90
CA ALA A 47 -20.40 -10.48 -15.16
C ALA A 47 -20.02 -9.48 -14.04
N SER A 48 -18.85 -8.85 -14.13
CA SER A 48 -18.48 -7.72 -13.27
C SER A 48 -19.54 -6.61 -13.38
N PRO A 49 -19.93 -5.96 -12.26
CA PRO A 49 -21.02 -5.01 -12.24
C PRO A 49 -20.74 -3.78 -13.11
N SER A 50 -21.78 -3.03 -13.44
CA SER A 50 -21.68 -1.79 -14.19
C SER A 50 -20.95 -0.72 -13.39
N HIS A 51 -20.16 0.12 -14.08
CA HIS A 51 -19.46 1.25 -13.48
C HIS A 51 -20.34 2.49 -13.61
N VAL A 52 -20.60 3.12 -12.48
CA VAL A 52 -21.42 4.33 -12.38
C VAL A 52 -20.64 5.37 -11.60
N SER A 53 -20.76 6.61 -11.97
CA SER A 53 -20.18 7.73 -11.23
C SER A 53 -21.15 8.89 -11.09
N ILE A 54 -20.88 9.75 -10.12
CA ILE A 54 -21.58 11.02 -9.94
C ILE A 54 -20.58 12.15 -9.90
N GLN A 55 -21.04 13.33 -10.34
CA GLN A 55 -20.28 14.58 -10.24
C GLN A 55 -21.16 15.63 -9.56
N ILE A 56 -20.62 16.27 -8.53
CA ILE A 56 -21.29 17.30 -7.74
C ILE A 56 -20.38 18.53 -7.74
N SER A 57 -20.91 19.69 -8.11
CA SER A 57 -20.13 20.94 -8.05
C SER A 57 -19.80 21.31 -6.60
N HIS A 58 -18.69 22.04 -6.37
CA HIS A 58 -18.34 22.54 -5.02
C HIS A 58 -19.48 23.38 -4.43
N ARG A 59 -20.15 24.18 -5.25
CA ARG A 59 -21.28 24.99 -4.86
C ARG A 59 -22.43 24.15 -4.30
N ASP A 60 -22.78 23.06 -4.98
CA ASP A 60 -23.90 22.21 -4.59
C ASP A 60 -23.55 21.31 -3.42
N ALA A 61 -22.32 20.79 -3.37
CA ALA A 61 -21.80 19.97 -2.28
C ALA A 61 -21.66 20.75 -0.95
N GLY A 62 -21.28 22.04 -1.03
CA GLY A 62 -21.29 23.00 0.09
C GLY A 62 -20.20 22.79 1.13
N PHE A 63 -19.11 22.05 0.83
CA PHE A 63 -18.01 21.86 1.78
C PHE A 63 -17.17 23.13 1.93
N PRO A 64 -16.70 23.46 3.15
CA PRO A 64 -15.70 24.48 3.38
C PRO A 64 -14.42 24.21 2.57
N VAL A 65 -13.82 25.26 2.00
CA VAL A 65 -12.60 25.14 1.16
C VAL A 65 -11.43 24.56 1.96
N GLU A 66 -11.39 24.85 3.26
CA GLU A 66 -10.37 24.35 4.19
C GLU A 66 -10.30 22.82 4.24
N TYR A 67 -11.40 22.11 3.94
CA TYR A 67 -11.45 20.65 3.97
C TYR A 67 -10.88 19.99 2.72
N TYR A 68 -10.50 20.77 1.71
CA TYR A 68 -9.84 20.29 0.48
C TYR A 68 -8.82 21.29 -0.07
N LYS A 69 -8.21 22.11 0.80
CA LYS A 69 -7.19 23.12 0.43
C LYS A 69 -5.91 22.51 -0.14
N ASP A 70 -5.60 21.28 0.24
CA ASP A 70 -4.39 20.54 -0.14
C ASP A 70 -4.68 19.05 -0.33
N THR A 71 -3.67 18.28 -0.72
CA THR A 71 -3.77 16.84 -0.95
C THR A 71 -4.15 16.07 0.30
N LEU A 72 -3.63 16.45 1.47
CA LEU A 72 -3.91 15.76 2.74
C LEU A 72 -5.38 15.89 3.12
N THR A 73 -5.87 17.13 3.22
CA THR A 73 -7.26 17.42 3.61
C THR A 73 -8.25 16.90 2.57
N GLY A 74 -7.93 17.04 1.28
CA GLY A 74 -8.75 16.50 0.19
C GLY A 74 -8.85 14.98 0.20
N THR A 75 -7.73 14.27 0.42
CA THR A 75 -7.73 12.79 0.56
C THR A 75 -8.54 12.36 1.79
N THR A 76 -8.38 13.06 2.91
CA THR A 76 -9.09 12.77 4.15
C THR A 76 -10.60 12.98 3.99
N LEU A 77 -11.01 14.06 3.34
CA LEU A 77 -12.42 14.31 3.00
C LEU A 77 -12.96 13.20 2.09
N CYS A 78 -12.25 12.83 1.04
CA CYS A 78 -12.66 11.75 0.12
C CYS A 78 -12.80 10.40 0.83
N ASP A 79 -11.89 10.06 1.75
CA ASP A 79 -11.97 8.85 2.56
C ASP A 79 -13.21 8.86 3.45
N TYR A 80 -13.48 9.97 4.17
CA TYR A 80 -14.68 10.13 4.98
C TYR A 80 -15.96 9.98 4.15
N LEU A 81 -16.05 10.65 3.00
CA LEU A 81 -17.20 10.57 2.10
C LEU A 81 -17.42 9.16 1.56
N THR A 82 -16.35 8.46 1.21
CA THR A 82 -16.40 7.06 0.76
C THR A 82 -16.98 6.15 1.83
N ARG A 83 -16.56 6.30 3.10
CA ARG A 83 -17.11 5.54 4.24
C ARG A 83 -18.57 5.86 4.50
N GLN A 84 -18.96 7.13 4.44
CA GLN A 84 -20.37 7.51 4.57
C GLN A 84 -21.21 6.91 3.45
N PHE A 85 -20.71 6.92 2.22
CA PHE A 85 -21.41 6.35 1.07
C PHE A 85 -21.51 4.83 1.15
N GLU A 86 -20.44 4.14 1.54
CA GLU A 86 -20.45 2.70 1.79
C GLU A 86 -21.52 2.31 2.81
N LYS A 87 -21.59 3.04 3.94
CA LYS A 87 -22.60 2.85 4.99
C LYS A 87 -24.03 3.02 4.46
N GLN A 88 -24.25 3.93 3.51
CA GLN A 88 -25.58 4.15 2.92
C GLN A 88 -25.90 3.06 1.89
N VAL A 89 -25.02 2.81 0.90
CA VAL A 89 -25.30 1.85 -0.19
C VAL A 89 -25.44 0.43 0.32
N SER A 90 -24.70 0.03 1.37
CA SER A 90 -24.81 -1.30 1.97
C SER A 90 -26.23 -1.62 2.47
N GLN A 91 -26.98 -0.59 2.91
CA GLN A 91 -28.37 -0.76 3.36
C GLN A 91 -29.34 -1.09 2.21
N TYR A 92 -28.99 -0.73 0.98
CA TYR A 92 -29.82 -0.92 -0.21
C TYR A 92 -29.29 -2.01 -1.15
N SER A 93 -28.06 -2.49 -0.93
CA SER A 93 -27.46 -3.54 -1.74
C SER A 93 -28.33 -4.81 -1.72
N PHE A 94 -28.61 -5.36 -2.90
CA PHE A 94 -29.50 -6.50 -3.13
C PHE A 94 -30.98 -6.32 -2.72
N ARG A 95 -31.44 -5.10 -2.41
CA ARG A 95 -32.89 -4.86 -2.24
C ARG A 95 -33.66 -4.94 -3.54
N ALA A 96 -33.08 -4.45 -4.63
CA ALA A 96 -33.63 -4.68 -5.97
C ALA A 96 -33.38 -6.14 -6.37
N LYS A 97 -34.41 -6.80 -6.88
CA LYS A 97 -34.41 -8.23 -7.13
C LYS A 97 -33.97 -8.57 -8.57
N GLY A 98 -33.41 -9.77 -8.72
CA GLY A 98 -33.01 -10.28 -10.03
C GLY A 98 -31.97 -11.40 -9.94
N SER A 99 -31.50 -11.84 -11.11
CA SER A 99 -30.51 -12.93 -11.25
C SER A 99 -29.07 -12.43 -11.11
N GLY A 100 -28.19 -13.29 -10.64
CA GLY A 100 -26.76 -13.02 -10.53
C GLY A 100 -26.44 -11.83 -9.59
N LYS A 101 -25.73 -10.83 -10.09
CA LYS A 101 -25.37 -9.61 -9.35
C LYS A 101 -26.44 -8.51 -9.39
N SER A 102 -27.66 -8.83 -9.82
CA SER A 102 -28.76 -7.87 -9.87
C SER A 102 -28.99 -7.21 -8.50
N GLY A 103 -29.09 -5.89 -8.48
CA GLY A 103 -29.32 -5.14 -7.24
C GLY A 103 -28.09 -4.90 -6.38
N LEU A 104 -26.91 -5.38 -6.78
CA LEU A 104 -25.65 -5.05 -6.10
C LEU A 104 -25.40 -3.54 -6.15
N LEU A 105 -25.18 -2.94 -5.00
CA LEU A 105 -24.65 -1.58 -4.84
C LEU A 105 -23.41 -1.67 -3.97
N THR A 106 -22.25 -1.27 -4.49
CA THR A 106 -21.00 -1.33 -3.73
C THR A 106 -20.02 -0.24 -4.16
N VAL A 107 -19.19 0.16 -3.24
CA VAL A 107 -18.08 1.08 -3.40
C VAL A 107 -16.85 0.47 -2.72
N SER A 108 -15.71 1.14 -2.72
CA SER A 108 -14.52 0.76 -1.96
C SER A 108 -14.86 0.49 -0.49
N HIS A 109 -14.32 -0.60 0.04
CA HIS A 109 -14.39 -0.93 1.46
C HIS A 109 -13.12 -0.42 2.16
N CYS A 110 -13.28 0.58 3.03
CA CYS A 110 -12.14 1.23 3.68
C CYS A 110 -11.76 0.53 5.00
N GLY A 111 -10.47 0.24 5.19
CA GLY A 111 -9.88 -0.25 6.44
C GLY A 111 -9.76 0.85 7.52
N GLN A 112 -8.81 0.72 8.45
CA GLN A 112 -8.56 1.73 9.49
C GLN A 112 -7.65 2.87 8.98
N GLU A 113 -6.93 2.65 7.90
CA GLU A 113 -6.01 3.58 7.29
C GLU A 113 -6.72 4.47 6.27
N ILE A 114 -6.26 5.71 6.15
CA ILE A 114 -6.75 6.70 5.18
C ILE A 114 -5.91 6.55 3.90
N LEU A 115 -6.56 6.18 2.79
CA LEU A 115 -5.92 6.01 1.49
C LEU A 115 -6.58 6.91 0.44
N SER A 116 -5.76 7.45 -0.47
CA SER A 116 -6.27 8.09 -1.69
C SER A 116 -6.85 7.03 -2.63
N ARG A 117 -8.16 7.11 -2.92
CA ARG A 117 -8.91 6.12 -3.70
C ARG A 117 -9.62 6.74 -4.89
N THR A 118 -9.73 5.97 -5.96
CA THR A 118 -10.54 6.38 -7.12
C THR A 118 -12.05 6.37 -6.85
N ALA A 119 -12.49 5.81 -5.75
CA ALA A 119 -13.89 5.82 -5.31
C ALA A 119 -14.41 7.25 -5.10
N CYS A 120 -13.59 8.14 -4.57
CA CYS A 120 -13.91 9.55 -4.41
C CYS A 120 -12.69 10.41 -4.74
N GLU A 121 -12.88 11.41 -5.54
CA GLU A 121 -11.85 12.38 -5.93
C GLU A 121 -12.42 13.79 -5.88
N ILE A 122 -11.61 14.74 -5.40
CA ILE A 122 -11.92 16.17 -5.44
C ILE A 122 -11.02 16.82 -6.46
N THR A 123 -11.64 17.60 -7.35
CA THR A 123 -10.97 18.37 -8.39
C THR A 123 -11.42 19.82 -8.32
N GLU A 124 -10.86 20.73 -9.11
CA GLU A 124 -11.32 22.12 -9.23
C GLU A 124 -12.81 22.24 -9.62
N LYS A 125 -13.36 21.23 -10.30
CA LYS A 125 -14.75 21.22 -10.77
C LYS A 125 -15.75 20.74 -9.71
N GLY A 126 -15.29 20.03 -8.68
CA GLY A 126 -16.14 19.45 -7.65
C GLY A 126 -15.72 18.04 -7.25
N ILE A 127 -16.65 17.32 -6.64
CA ILE A 127 -16.50 15.96 -6.15
C ILE A 127 -16.94 14.99 -7.24
N THR A 128 -16.12 13.98 -7.52
CA THR A 128 -16.46 12.82 -8.35
C THR A 128 -16.45 11.58 -7.48
N ALA A 129 -17.59 10.89 -7.37
CA ALA A 129 -17.65 9.59 -6.69
C ALA A 129 -17.99 8.49 -7.70
N ARG A 130 -17.28 7.33 -7.57
CA ARG A 130 -17.40 6.16 -8.46
C ARG A 130 -17.78 4.94 -7.65
N PHE A 131 -18.67 4.13 -8.20
CA PHE A 131 -19.19 2.93 -7.53
C PHE A 131 -19.70 1.91 -8.55
N PHE A 132 -20.04 0.74 -8.06
CA PHE A 132 -20.54 -0.35 -8.88
C PHE A 132 -22.02 -0.59 -8.67
N VAL A 133 -22.73 -0.87 -9.77
CA VAL A 133 -24.17 -1.20 -9.77
C VAL A 133 -24.40 -2.46 -10.57
N GLY A 134 -24.99 -3.48 -9.95
CA GLY A 134 -25.46 -4.68 -10.63
C GLY A 134 -26.81 -4.42 -11.28
N PHE A 135 -26.85 -4.28 -12.61
CA PHE A 135 -28.08 -3.98 -13.34
C PHE A 135 -29.04 -5.18 -13.31
N PRO A 136 -30.31 -4.99 -12.86
CA PRO A 136 -31.23 -6.08 -12.62
C PRO A 136 -31.73 -6.78 -13.88
N ALA A 137 -31.86 -8.11 -13.78
CA ALA A 137 -32.45 -8.93 -14.84
C ALA A 137 -33.17 -10.14 -14.25
N ASN A 138 -34.16 -10.65 -14.98
CA ASN A 138 -34.78 -11.96 -14.78
C ASN A 138 -34.16 -12.93 -15.80
N GLY A 139 -33.29 -13.84 -15.34
CA GLY A 139 -32.40 -14.57 -16.23
C GLY A 139 -31.49 -13.60 -16.97
N ARG A 140 -31.64 -13.49 -18.31
CA ARG A 140 -30.93 -12.51 -19.17
C ARG A 140 -31.86 -11.47 -19.78
N THR A 141 -33.05 -11.30 -19.22
CA THR A 141 -34.06 -10.34 -19.65
C THR A 141 -34.06 -9.15 -18.72
N ILE A 142 -34.02 -7.94 -19.27
CA ILE A 142 -33.98 -6.68 -18.51
C ILE A 142 -35.17 -6.56 -17.56
N ASN A 143 -34.89 -6.21 -16.29
CA ASN A 143 -35.88 -5.78 -15.31
C ASN A 143 -35.73 -4.28 -15.05
N ALA A 144 -36.33 -3.47 -15.89
CA ALA A 144 -36.19 -2.01 -15.84
C ALA A 144 -36.79 -1.42 -14.56
N THR A 145 -37.87 -2.00 -14.04
CA THR A 145 -38.52 -1.53 -12.81
C THR A 145 -37.60 -1.60 -11.61
N GLU A 146 -36.82 -2.67 -11.48
CA GLU A 146 -35.86 -2.79 -10.37
C GLU A 146 -34.66 -1.85 -10.54
N LEU A 147 -34.20 -1.60 -11.79
CA LEU A 147 -33.15 -0.61 -12.02
C LEU A 147 -33.65 0.82 -11.77
N GLU A 148 -34.93 1.09 -12.09
CA GLU A 148 -35.57 2.38 -11.78
C GLU A 148 -35.55 2.65 -10.27
N LYS A 149 -35.89 1.66 -9.42
CA LYS A 149 -35.77 1.79 -7.96
C LYS A 149 -34.34 2.13 -7.53
N ILE A 150 -33.35 1.47 -8.12
CA ILE A 150 -31.94 1.77 -7.79
C ILE A 150 -31.59 3.20 -8.13
N LEU A 151 -31.84 3.63 -9.36
CA LEU A 151 -31.36 4.91 -9.88
C LEU A 151 -32.17 6.12 -9.37
N PHE A 152 -33.46 5.94 -9.04
CA PHE A 152 -34.35 7.06 -8.72
C PHE A 152 -34.83 7.07 -7.27
N ASP A 153 -34.78 5.92 -6.56
CA ASP A 153 -35.21 5.87 -5.15
C ASP A 153 -34.02 5.67 -4.21
N PHE A 154 -33.12 4.69 -4.46
CA PHE A 154 -32.06 4.32 -3.54
C PHE A 154 -30.86 5.24 -3.64
N LEU A 155 -30.30 5.40 -4.84
CA LEU A 155 -29.10 6.20 -5.05
C LEU A 155 -29.25 7.67 -4.68
N PRO A 156 -30.36 8.37 -5.02
CA PRO A 156 -30.52 9.77 -4.61
C PRO A 156 -30.45 9.95 -3.10
N VAL A 157 -31.04 9.04 -2.32
CA VAL A 157 -30.97 9.07 -0.85
C VAL A 157 -29.55 8.84 -0.34
N CYS A 158 -28.85 7.84 -0.91
CA CYS A 158 -27.46 7.57 -0.54
C CYS A 158 -26.55 8.75 -0.87
N ILE A 159 -26.69 9.34 -2.06
CA ILE A 159 -25.90 10.48 -2.52
C ILE A 159 -26.15 11.70 -1.63
N GLN A 160 -27.43 12.04 -1.35
CA GLN A 160 -27.79 13.17 -0.50
C GLN A 160 -27.21 13.05 0.90
N LYS A 161 -27.24 11.85 1.50
CA LYS A 161 -26.74 11.61 2.86
C LYS A 161 -25.21 11.52 2.95
N SER A 162 -24.50 11.39 1.83
CA SER A 162 -23.05 11.14 1.84
C SER A 162 -22.22 12.27 1.26
N PHE A 163 -22.72 13.03 0.28
CA PHE A 163 -21.90 13.97 -0.50
C PHE A 163 -22.32 15.43 -0.37
N PHE A 164 -23.29 15.74 0.48
CA PHE A 164 -23.72 17.12 0.75
C PHE A 164 -23.40 17.49 2.19
N TYR A 165 -22.62 18.55 2.39
CA TYR A 165 -22.17 18.99 3.71
C TYR A 165 -23.31 19.18 4.71
N SER A 166 -24.42 19.75 4.24
CA SER A 166 -25.62 19.97 5.07
C SER A 166 -26.27 18.69 5.62
N SER A 167 -25.95 17.54 5.05
CA SER A 167 -26.50 16.24 5.47
C SER A 167 -25.56 15.44 6.37
N LEU A 168 -24.34 15.94 6.59
CA LEU A 168 -23.29 15.27 7.36
C LEU A 168 -23.17 15.85 8.78
N ASN A 169 -22.54 15.07 9.67
CA ASN A 169 -22.15 15.57 10.98
C ASN A 169 -20.89 16.43 10.86
N ALA A 170 -21.07 17.75 10.83
CA ALA A 170 -19.99 18.71 10.66
C ALA A 170 -18.86 18.55 11.70
N LYS A 171 -19.21 18.27 12.97
CA LYS A 171 -18.23 18.08 14.05
C LYS A 171 -17.41 16.80 13.88
N GLU A 172 -18.05 15.72 13.45
CA GLU A 172 -17.36 14.45 13.16
C GLU A 172 -16.38 14.62 12.00
N LEU A 173 -16.81 15.26 10.91
CA LEU A 173 -15.96 15.56 9.77
C LEU A 173 -14.80 16.49 10.15
N GLN A 174 -15.06 17.54 10.92
CA GLN A 174 -14.01 18.44 11.41
C GLN A 174 -12.95 17.67 12.20
N ASN A 175 -13.36 16.83 13.14
CA ASN A 175 -12.43 15.98 13.91
C ASN A 175 -11.61 15.05 13.00
N TYR A 176 -12.19 14.58 11.90
CA TYR A 176 -11.50 13.72 10.93
C TYR A 176 -10.38 14.46 10.22
N ILE A 177 -10.65 15.69 9.76
CA ILE A 177 -9.66 16.55 9.10
C ILE A 177 -8.57 17.00 10.09
N GLU A 178 -8.96 17.50 11.26
CA GLU A 178 -8.03 17.95 12.30
C GLU A 178 -7.08 16.84 12.76
N LEU A 179 -7.59 15.60 12.89
CA LEU A 179 -6.75 14.45 13.22
C LEU A 179 -5.72 14.18 12.14
N ALA A 180 -6.09 14.23 10.86
CA ALA A 180 -5.15 14.00 9.77
C ALA A 180 -4.06 15.08 9.71
N GLU A 181 -4.40 16.35 9.98
CA GLU A 181 -3.44 17.46 10.08
C GLU A 181 -2.50 17.26 11.27
N ASP A 182 -3.01 16.82 12.42
CA ASP A 182 -2.20 16.51 13.60
C ASP A 182 -1.23 15.33 13.35
N GLN A 183 -1.69 14.27 12.68
CA GLN A 183 -0.85 13.12 12.31
C GLN A 183 0.29 13.53 11.36
N GLU A 184 -0.02 14.32 10.35
CA GLU A 184 0.98 14.82 9.41
C GLU A 184 1.97 15.77 10.09
N PHE A 185 1.51 16.62 11.00
CA PHE A 185 2.37 17.48 11.81
C PHE A 185 3.37 16.67 12.64
N ILE A 186 2.93 15.56 13.27
CA ILE A 186 3.84 14.65 13.97
C ILE A 186 4.89 14.12 12.99
N ARG A 187 4.47 13.60 11.84
CA ARG A 187 5.36 13.01 10.82
C ARG A 187 6.43 14.00 10.36
N GLN A 188 6.03 15.24 10.09
CA GLN A 188 6.95 16.32 9.71
C GLN A 188 7.88 16.74 10.85
N THR A 189 7.47 16.56 12.11
CA THR A 189 8.26 16.89 13.29
C THR A 189 9.33 15.83 13.61
N LEU A 190 9.16 14.57 13.20
CA LEU A 190 10.10 13.48 13.51
C LEU A 190 11.55 13.83 13.14
N PRO A 191 11.88 14.26 11.91
CA PRO A 191 13.25 14.58 11.53
C PRO A 191 13.87 15.71 12.36
N ALA A 192 13.11 16.75 12.67
CA ALA A 192 13.58 17.90 13.44
C ALA A 192 13.92 17.53 14.90
N LYS A 193 13.27 16.48 15.42
CA LYS A 193 13.55 15.93 16.77
C LYS A 193 14.53 14.75 16.75
N ASN A 194 15.16 14.47 15.60
CA ASN A 194 16.02 13.30 15.41
C ASN A 194 15.33 11.97 15.74
N LEU A 195 14.07 11.83 15.37
CA LEU A 195 13.24 10.64 15.58
C LEU A 195 12.94 9.94 14.26
N CYS A 196 12.67 8.63 14.32
CA CYS A 196 12.16 7.83 13.23
C CYS A 196 10.72 7.35 13.46
N ALA A 197 10.22 7.40 14.69
CA ALA A 197 8.83 7.08 15.02
C ALA A 197 8.38 7.76 16.33
N PHE A 198 7.05 7.85 16.51
CA PHE A 198 6.41 8.34 17.72
C PHE A 198 5.19 7.48 18.05
N ILE A 199 5.01 7.12 19.33
CA ILE A 199 3.85 6.39 19.84
C ILE A 199 3.27 7.17 21.02
N ALA A 200 2.06 7.70 20.87
CA ALA A 200 1.42 8.47 21.94
C ALA A 200 1.01 7.61 23.13
N ASP A 201 1.13 8.18 24.34
CA ASP A 201 0.55 7.58 25.54
C ASP A 201 -0.95 7.44 25.40
N GLY A 202 -1.49 6.31 25.84
CA GLY A 202 -2.91 5.97 25.70
C GLY A 202 -3.29 5.26 24.40
N SER A 203 -2.36 5.07 23.45
CA SER A 203 -2.62 4.30 22.22
C SER A 203 -2.99 2.86 22.51
N ILE A 204 -3.90 2.30 21.70
CA ILE A 204 -4.33 0.89 21.73
C ILE A 204 -3.66 0.16 20.59
N LEU A 205 -2.56 -0.54 20.88
CA LEU A 205 -1.76 -1.17 19.84
C LEU A 205 -2.33 -2.50 19.35
N PRO A 206 -2.88 -3.40 20.19
CA PRO A 206 -3.37 -4.70 19.75
C PRO A 206 -4.70 -4.58 18.98
N ARG A 207 -4.92 -5.55 18.07
CA ARG A 207 -6.16 -5.73 17.31
C ARG A 207 -7.01 -6.84 17.94
N GLU A 208 -8.34 -6.82 17.66
CA GLU A 208 -9.29 -7.80 18.21
C GLU A 208 -8.90 -9.25 17.91
N SER A 209 -8.32 -9.49 16.72
CA SER A 209 -7.84 -10.81 16.28
C SER A 209 -6.81 -10.65 15.15
N GLY A 210 -6.18 -11.75 14.74
CA GLY A 210 -5.22 -11.77 13.62
C GLY A 210 -5.82 -11.41 12.25
N ILE A 211 -7.15 -11.41 12.11
CA ILE A 211 -7.86 -11.07 10.87
C ILE A 211 -8.68 -9.77 10.99
N SER A 212 -8.72 -9.15 12.17
CA SER A 212 -9.45 -7.90 12.40
C SER A 212 -8.49 -6.73 12.48
N SER A 213 -8.77 -5.66 11.75
CA SER A 213 -8.04 -4.39 11.87
C SER A 213 -8.56 -3.50 13.00
N ARG A 214 -9.66 -3.89 13.68
CA ARG A 214 -10.26 -3.10 14.76
C ARG A 214 -9.45 -3.15 16.04
N PRO A 215 -9.42 -2.06 16.84
CA PRO A 215 -8.73 -2.04 18.13
C PRO A 215 -9.32 -3.05 19.10
N MET A 216 -8.45 -3.70 19.90
CA MET A 216 -8.88 -4.61 20.97
C MET A 216 -9.53 -3.83 22.11
N LYS A 217 -10.73 -4.22 22.49
CA LYS A 217 -11.50 -3.56 23.54
C LYS A 217 -10.88 -3.81 24.91
N ALA A 218 -10.58 -3.94 25.75
CA ALA A 218 -9.99 -4.30 27.04
C ALA A 218 -8.52 -4.70 26.91
N SER A 219 -7.70 -3.80 26.38
CA SER A 219 -6.24 -3.98 26.28
C SER A 219 -5.49 -2.99 27.16
N VAL A 220 -4.24 -3.30 27.42
CA VAL A 220 -3.31 -2.38 28.09
C VAL A 220 -3.01 -1.22 27.15
N SER A 221 -3.32 0.01 27.57
CA SER A 221 -2.97 1.23 26.85
C SER A 221 -1.45 1.44 26.90
N PHE A 222 -0.90 1.91 25.80
CA PHE A 222 0.52 2.21 25.69
C PHE A 222 0.92 3.32 26.66
N THR A 223 2.05 3.14 27.34
CA THR A 223 2.65 4.12 28.25
C THR A 223 4.13 4.19 28.00
N SER A 224 4.65 5.37 27.69
CA SER A 224 6.08 5.58 27.39
C SER A 224 6.96 5.43 28.62
N PRO A 225 8.16 4.85 28.50
CA PRO A 225 9.20 4.96 29.52
C PRO A 225 9.65 6.42 29.64
N ASP A 226 9.94 6.88 30.87
CA ASP A 226 10.23 8.30 31.16
C ASP A 226 11.43 8.84 30.36
N SER A 227 12.46 8.00 30.12
CA SER A 227 13.67 8.36 29.37
C SER A 227 13.44 8.61 27.89
N LEU A 228 12.40 8.01 27.30
CA LEU A 228 12.02 8.18 25.90
C LEU A 228 10.77 9.02 25.72
N ARG A 229 10.16 9.49 26.81
CA ARG A 229 8.95 10.31 26.77
C ARG A 229 9.25 11.70 26.28
N ILE A 230 8.55 12.10 25.23
CA ILE A 230 8.59 13.45 24.68
C ILE A 230 7.20 14.06 24.64
N SER A 231 7.16 15.37 24.48
CA SER A 231 5.91 16.12 24.25
C SER A 231 5.93 16.76 22.88
N ILE A 232 4.79 16.73 22.19
CA ILE A 232 4.54 17.43 20.93
C ILE A 232 3.30 18.29 21.11
N ASN A 233 3.36 19.55 20.70
CA ASN A 233 2.19 20.44 20.67
C ASN A 233 1.57 20.37 19.28
N LEU A 234 0.43 19.70 19.19
CA LEU A 234 -0.31 19.52 17.94
C LEU A 234 -1.11 20.78 17.60
N PRO A 235 -1.36 21.04 16.32
CA PRO A 235 -2.17 22.17 15.87
C PRO A 235 -3.58 22.20 16.45
N HIS A 236 -4.24 21.05 16.56
CA HIS A 236 -5.64 20.94 16.97
C HIS A 236 -5.83 20.31 18.34
N LYS A 237 -5.25 19.16 18.61
CA LYS A 237 -5.40 18.45 19.90
C LYS A 237 -4.62 19.10 21.06
N GLY A 238 -3.67 19.98 20.73
CA GLY A 238 -2.79 20.58 21.73
C GLY A 238 -1.67 19.62 22.18
N LYS A 239 -1.24 19.70 23.44
CA LYS A 239 -0.10 18.95 23.93
C LYS A 239 -0.43 17.47 24.11
N ILE A 240 0.34 16.60 23.45
CA ILE A 240 0.35 15.15 23.67
C ILE A 240 1.72 14.70 24.17
N THR A 241 1.75 13.57 24.89
CA THR A 241 2.98 12.88 25.31
C THR A 241 3.06 11.51 24.68
N GLY A 242 4.25 10.99 24.54
CA GLY A 242 4.46 9.67 23.96
C GLY A 242 5.93 9.29 23.88
N MET A 243 6.20 8.08 23.47
CA MET A 243 7.55 7.58 23.25
C MET A 243 8.06 8.03 21.87
N GLY A 244 9.14 8.79 21.87
CA GLY A 244 9.91 9.06 20.65
C GLY A 244 10.97 7.98 20.46
N ILE A 245 10.99 7.34 19.28
CA ILE A 245 12.05 6.39 18.92
C ILE A 245 13.13 7.18 18.16
N PRO A 246 14.36 7.30 18.71
CA PRO A 246 15.43 8.04 18.06
C PRO A 246 15.87 7.39 16.74
N LYS A 247 16.47 8.19 15.86
CA LYS A 247 17.23 7.66 14.71
C LYS A 247 18.42 6.86 15.22
N GLY A 248 18.84 5.87 14.45
CA GLY A 248 19.88 4.92 14.81
C GLY A 248 19.35 3.49 14.85
N ILE A 249 19.91 2.66 15.71
CA ILE A 249 19.56 1.26 15.85
C ILE A 249 18.77 1.08 17.14
N THR A 250 17.48 0.82 17.03
CA THR A 250 16.60 0.52 18.17
C THR A 250 16.30 -0.98 18.21
N LEU A 251 16.57 -1.59 19.36
CA LEU A 251 16.30 -2.99 19.62
C LEU A 251 15.07 -3.12 20.53
N ILE A 252 14.08 -3.91 20.11
CA ILE A 252 12.90 -4.26 20.89
C ILE A 252 13.04 -5.72 21.35
N VAL A 253 13.12 -5.94 22.65
CA VAL A 253 13.32 -7.28 23.25
C VAL A 253 12.23 -7.61 24.26
N GLY A 254 12.22 -8.84 24.78
CA GLY A 254 11.26 -9.32 25.79
C GLY A 254 10.85 -10.76 25.54
N GLY A 255 10.22 -11.37 26.52
CA GLY A 255 9.72 -12.74 26.42
C GLY A 255 8.66 -12.93 25.33
N GLY A 256 8.31 -14.19 25.04
CA GLY A 256 7.19 -14.51 24.17
C GLY A 256 5.89 -13.91 24.72
N TYR A 257 5.00 -13.46 23.84
CA TYR A 257 3.68 -12.88 24.17
C TYR A 257 3.69 -11.55 24.97
N HIS A 258 4.82 -10.90 25.16
CA HIS A 258 4.90 -9.61 25.85
C HIS A 258 4.61 -8.38 24.98
N GLY A 259 4.21 -8.57 23.70
CA GLY A 259 3.76 -7.48 22.83
C GLY A 259 4.81 -6.90 21.88
N LYS A 260 5.98 -7.54 21.69
CA LYS A 260 7.02 -7.10 20.74
C LYS A 260 6.50 -6.95 19.33
N SER A 261 5.94 -8.01 18.76
CA SER A 261 5.39 -8.00 17.39
C SER A 261 4.18 -7.08 17.27
N THR A 262 3.39 -6.89 18.35
CA THR A 262 2.27 -5.92 18.37
C THR A 262 2.78 -4.49 18.23
N LEU A 263 3.88 -4.14 18.92
CA LEU A 263 4.51 -2.83 18.80
C LEU A 263 5.10 -2.65 17.39
N LEU A 264 5.82 -3.65 16.87
CA LEU A 264 6.39 -3.60 15.53
C LEU A 264 5.28 -3.43 14.45
N ASN A 265 4.18 -4.18 14.56
CA ASN A 265 3.05 -4.07 13.62
C ASN A 265 2.34 -2.71 13.70
N ALA A 266 2.32 -2.08 14.87
CA ALA A 266 1.79 -0.73 15.00
C ALA A 266 2.70 0.29 14.31
N LEU A 267 4.02 0.16 14.46
CA LEU A 267 5.01 0.98 13.77
C LEU A 267 5.01 0.76 12.26
N GLU A 268 4.83 -0.48 11.82
CA GLU A 268 4.73 -0.84 10.40
C GLU A 268 3.61 -0.10 9.69
N LEU A 269 2.44 0.01 10.31
CA LEU A 269 1.28 0.71 9.75
C LEU A 269 1.28 2.21 10.06
N GLY A 270 2.16 2.69 10.95
CA GLY A 270 2.34 4.11 11.26
C GLY A 270 2.83 4.97 10.08
N VAL A 271 3.15 4.36 8.94
CA VAL A 271 3.43 5.05 7.68
C VAL A 271 2.16 5.65 7.04
N TYR A 272 0.98 5.19 7.44
CA TYR A 272 -0.32 5.69 7.02
C TYR A 272 -0.95 6.58 8.09
N ASN A 273 -1.86 7.44 7.69
CA ASN A 273 -2.77 8.11 8.61
C ASN A 273 -3.95 7.20 8.94
N HIS A 274 -4.42 7.25 10.18
CA HIS A 274 -5.48 6.40 10.71
C HIS A 274 -6.74 7.21 11.03
N ILE A 275 -7.90 6.56 10.94
CA ILE A 275 -9.19 7.18 11.25
C ILE A 275 -9.36 7.40 12.77
N PRO A 276 -10.25 8.33 13.18
CA PRO A 276 -10.60 8.49 14.59
C PRO A 276 -11.16 7.20 15.20
N GLY A 277 -10.70 6.84 16.39
CA GLY A 277 -11.16 5.65 17.12
C GLY A 277 -10.43 4.36 16.76
N ASP A 278 -9.39 4.43 15.92
CA ASP A 278 -8.55 3.28 15.57
C ASP A 278 -7.64 2.81 16.73
N GLY A 279 -7.34 3.68 17.68
CA GLY A 279 -6.42 3.41 18.77
C GLY A 279 -4.94 3.58 18.42
N ARG A 280 -4.57 3.62 17.14
CA ARG A 280 -3.22 3.88 16.63
C ARG A 280 -3.11 5.23 15.92
N GLU A 281 -4.07 6.14 16.14
CA GLU A 281 -4.14 7.45 15.47
C GLU A 281 -2.85 8.25 15.61
N TYR A 282 -2.20 8.13 16.75
CA TYR A 282 -0.93 8.82 17.05
C TYR A 282 0.26 7.88 17.17
N VAL A 283 0.23 6.77 16.43
CA VAL A 283 1.40 5.93 16.15
C VAL A 283 1.90 6.31 14.78
N ILE A 284 2.95 7.11 14.73
CA ILE A 284 3.46 7.70 13.49
C ILE A 284 4.90 7.25 13.26
N THR A 285 5.17 6.75 12.07
CA THR A 285 6.47 6.27 11.64
C THR A 285 6.93 7.08 10.42
N ASP A 286 8.24 7.14 10.19
CA ASP A 286 8.82 7.70 8.97
C ASP A 286 8.09 7.15 7.75
N ALA A 287 7.63 8.04 6.86
CA ALA A 287 6.81 7.66 5.70
C ALA A 287 7.52 6.71 4.72
N THR A 288 8.86 6.69 4.75
CA THR A 288 9.70 5.86 3.89
C THR A 288 10.03 4.50 4.51
N ALA A 289 9.54 4.22 5.73
CA ALA A 289 9.81 2.98 6.44
C ALA A 289 9.35 1.76 5.64
N VAL A 290 10.18 0.72 5.63
CA VAL A 290 9.89 -0.58 5.00
C VAL A 290 10.14 -1.70 5.99
N LYS A 291 9.17 -2.60 6.12
CA LYS A 291 9.37 -3.86 6.83
C LYS A 291 9.98 -4.88 5.89
N LEU A 292 11.12 -5.42 6.31
CA LEU A 292 11.93 -6.37 5.56
C LEU A 292 11.89 -7.74 6.22
N ARG A 293 11.88 -8.78 5.40
CA ARG A 293 11.91 -10.17 5.84
C ARG A 293 12.62 -11.06 4.84
N SER A 294 12.85 -12.30 5.21
CA SER A 294 13.28 -13.38 4.33
C SER A 294 12.13 -13.84 3.42
N GLU A 295 12.42 -14.03 2.14
CA GLU A 295 11.47 -14.48 1.11
C GLU A 295 12.10 -15.61 0.30
N ASP A 296 12.00 -16.86 0.78
CA ASP A 296 12.51 -18.02 0.07
C ASP A 296 11.79 -18.21 -1.28
N GLY A 297 12.54 -18.52 -2.33
CA GLY A 297 12.00 -18.71 -3.68
C GLY A 297 11.78 -17.41 -4.47
N ARG A 298 12.13 -16.26 -3.91
CA ARG A 298 11.95 -14.98 -4.59
C ARG A 298 12.81 -14.85 -5.84
N PHE A 299 12.21 -14.29 -6.90
CA PHE A 299 12.95 -13.83 -8.09
C PHE A 299 13.75 -12.57 -7.79
N ILE A 300 15.01 -12.53 -8.23
CA ILE A 300 15.90 -11.36 -8.15
C ILE A 300 16.52 -11.14 -9.52
N LYS A 301 16.62 -9.88 -9.95
CA LYS A 301 17.19 -9.52 -11.25
C LYS A 301 18.11 -8.31 -11.13
N ASP A 302 19.38 -8.53 -11.49
CA ASP A 302 20.42 -7.50 -11.61
C ASP A 302 20.57 -6.59 -10.38
N VAL A 303 20.42 -7.16 -9.16
CA VAL A 303 20.55 -6.43 -7.90
C VAL A 303 21.99 -6.53 -7.38
N ASP A 304 22.55 -5.41 -6.93
CA ASP A 304 23.82 -5.40 -6.21
C ASP A 304 23.60 -5.85 -4.74
N VAL A 305 23.98 -7.10 -4.47
CA VAL A 305 23.91 -7.70 -3.13
C VAL A 305 25.27 -7.73 -2.43
N SER A 306 26.31 -7.13 -3.03
CA SER A 306 27.71 -7.21 -2.57
C SER A 306 27.94 -6.59 -1.20
N MET A 307 27.04 -5.75 -0.72
CA MET A 307 27.04 -5.25 0.66
C MET A 307 27.02 -6.39 1.68
N PHE A 308 26.30 -7.47 1.38
CA PHE A 308 26.08 -8.60 2.28
C PHE A 308 26.62 -9.94 1.74
N ILE A 309 26.74 -10.08 0.44
CA ILE A 309 27.09 -11.37 -0.18
C ILE A 309 28.27 -11.16 -1.13
N ASN A 310 29.39 -11.85 -0.86
CA ASN A 310 30.61 -11.76 -1.64
C ASN A 310 31.20 -13.15 -1.85
N ASP A 311 32.09 -13.30 -2.82
CA ASP A 311 32.91 -14.48 -3.05
C ASP A 311 32.12 -15.81 -3.09
N LEU A 312 30.99 -15.79 -3.84
CA LEU A 312 30.15 -16.97 -3.99
C LEU A 312 30.96 -18.15 -4.60
N PRO A 313 30.83 -19.39 -4.06
CA PRO A 313 31.56 -20.57 -4.57
C PRO A 313 31.30 -20.85 -6.06
N ASN A 314 30.11 -20.48 -6.55
CA ASN A 314 29.74 -20.63 -7.97
C ASN A 314 30.20 -19.46 -8.85
N LYS A 315 30.97 -18.51 -8.29
CA LYS A 315 31.54 -17.33 -8.99
C LYS A 315 30.49 -16.43 -9.66
N LYS A 316 29.22 -16.49 -9.24
CA LYS A 316 28.22 -15.51 -9.69
C LYS A 316 28.61 -14.10 -9.25
N ASP A 317 28.40 -13.14 -10.14
CA ASP A 317 28.60 -11.72 -9.82
C ASP A 317 27.57 -11.26 -8.78
N THR A 318 28.03 -10.70 -7.68
CA THR A 318 27.19 -10.20 -6.58
C THR A 318 26.83 -8.72 -6.74
N ARG A 319 27.50 -8.01 -7.66
CA ARG A 319 27.15 -6.62 -8.01
C ARG A 319 26.05 -6.52 -9.05
N CYS A 320 25.84 -7.60 -9.82
CA CYS A 320 24.75 -7.74 -10.79
C CYS A 320 24.11 -9.11 -10.63
N PHE A 321 23.55 -9.34 -9.42
CA PHE A 321 23.09 -10.66 -9.04
C PHE A 321 21.67 -10.93 -9.57
N SER A 322 21.51 -12.12 -10.17
CA SER A 322 20.23 -12.60 -10.68
C SER A 322 20.00 -14.06 -10.31
N THR A 323 18.79 -14.38 -9.89
CA THR A 323 18.32 -15.74 -9.62
C THR A 323 16.82 -15.88 -9.81
N LEU A 324 16.37 -17.06 -10.20
CA LEU A 324 14.95 -17.37 -10.28
C LEU A 324 14.37 -17.83 -8.93
N ASP A 325 15.25 -18.21 -8.01
CA ASP A 325 14.93 -18.89 -6.76
C ASP A 325 15.98 -18.50 -5.70
N ALA A 326 15.72 -17.42 -4.99
CA ALA A 326 16.63 -16.92 -3.95
C ALA A 326 16.42 -17.64 -2.63
N SER A 327 17.52 -17.95 -1.94
CA SER A 327 17.46 -18.33 -0.53
C SER A 327 17.01 -17.16 0.36
N GLY A 328 16.60 -17.46 1.59
CA GLY A 328 16.15 -16.45 2.53
C GLY A 328 17.17 -15.32 2.77
N SER A 329 18.43 -15.66 2.99
CA SER A 329 19.51 -14.67 3.15
C SER A 329 19.75 -13.82 1.90
N THR A 330 19.69 -14.45 0.71
CA THR A 330 19.87 -13.74 -0.55
C THR A 330 18.70 -12.79 -0.85
N SER A 331 17.47 -13.25 -0.59
CA SER A 331 16.28 -12.41 -0.76
C SER A 331 16.26 -11.23 0.21
N GLN A 332 16.72 -11.41 1.44
CA GLN A 332 16.80 -10.36 2.42
C GLN A 332 17.88 -9.33 2.08
N ALA A 333 19.07 -9.77 1.63
CA ALA A 333 20.12 -8.89 1.11
C ALA A 333 19.61 -8.04 -0.06
N ALA A 334 18.95 -8.67 -1.04
CA ALA A 334 18.33 -7.96 -2.16
C ALA A 334 17.23 -7.00 -1.70
N GLY A 335 16.37 -7.40 -0.76
CA GLY A 335 15.31 -6.55 -0.20
C GLY A 335 15.86 -5.26 0.44
N ILE A 336 17.00 -5.33 1.13
CA ILE A 336 17.68 -4.14 1.67
C ILE A 336 18.18 -3.24 0.55
N ALA A 337 18.92 -3.78 -0.43
CA ALA A 337 19.44 -2.99 -1.55
C ALA A 337 18.33 -2.32 -2.37
N GLU A 338 17.25 -3.03 -2.64
CA GLU A 338 16.06 -2.52 -3.34
C GLU A 338 15.31 -1.44 -2.54
N SER A 339 15.25 -1.58 -1.21
CA SER A 339 14.63 -0.58 -0.34
C SER A 339 15.49 0.68 -0.21
N MET A 340 16.81 0.55 -0.26
CA MET A 340 17.72 1.69 -0.37
C MET A 340 17.50 2.44 -1.70
N GLU A 341 17.37 1.71 -2.81
CA GLU A 341 17.03 2.29 -4.12
C GLU A 341 15.68 3.01 -4.11
N ALA A 342 14.71 2.49 -3.33
CA ALA A 342 13.42 3.13 -3.12
C ALA A 342 13.44 4.35 -2.18
N GLY A 343 14.61 4.74 -1.67
CA GLY A 343 14.79 5.89 -0.78
C GLY A 343 14.26 5.68 0.64
N SER A 344 14.30 4.45 1.16
CA SER A 344 13.90 4.17 2.54
C SER A 344 14.94 4.65 3.54
N HIS A 345 14.50 5.33 4.60
CA HIS A 345 15.35 5.82 5.70
C HIS A 345 15.17 5.04 7.00
N LEU A 346 14.25 4.10 7.03
CA LEU A 346 13.98 3.26 8.20
C LEU A 346 13.66 1.82 7.77
N PHE A 347 14.39 0.87 8.34
CA PHE A 347 14.10 -0.55 8.21
C PHE A 347 13.44 -1.09 9.49
N LEU A 348 12.35 -1.83 9.31
CA LEU A 348 11.69 -2.58 10.36
C LEU A 348 12.00 -4.06 10.15
N LEU A 349 12.57 -4.71 11.14
CA LEU A 349 13.02 -6.09 11.06
C LEU A 349 12.47 -6.89 12.25
N ASP A 350 12.11 -8.15 11.98
CA ASP A 350 11.76 -9.12 13.01
C ASP A 350 12.68 -10.34 12.85
N GLU A 351 13.41 -10.70 13.93
CA GLU A 351 14.33 -11.85 13.93
C GLU A 351 13.60 -13.14 13.53
N ASP A 352 12.34 -13.32 13.96
CA ASP A 352 11.55 -14.52 13.70
C ASP A 352 11.17 -14.68 12.23
N THR A 353 11.12 -13.60 11.47
CA THR A 353 10.80 -13.61 10.01
C THR A 353 12.03 -13.39 9.13
N SER A 354 13.20 -13.30 9.72
CA SER A 354 14.48 -13.08 9.04
C SER A 354 15.27 -14.37 8.89
N ALA A 355 16.16 -14.45 7.90
CA ALA A 355 17.08 -15.56 7.77
C ALA A 355 18.14 -15.49 8.86
N THR A 356 18.22 -16.50 9.72
CA THR A 356 19.11 -16.50 10.90
C THR A 356 20.56 -16.23 10.55
N ASN A 357 21.10 -16.90 9.52
CA ASN A 357 22.48 -16.74 9.07
C ASN A 357 22.76 -15.38 8.40
N PHE A 358 21.71 -14.69 7.95
CA PHE A 358 21.81 -13.32 7.46
C PHE A 358 21.83 -12.31 8.61
N MET A 359 21.07 -12.56 9.68
CA MET A 359 20.96 -11.62 10.80
C MET A 359 22.21 -11.63 11.68
N VAL A 360 22.66 -12.80 12.08
CA VAL A 360 23.77 -12.97 13.02
C VAL A 360 24.51 -14.27 12.72
N ARG A 361 25.78 -14.29 13.05
CA ARG A 361 26.60 -15.50 12.99
C ARG A 361 27.02 -15.87 14.41
N ASP A 362 26.72 -17.09 14.79
CA ASP A 362 27.09 -17.63 16.10
C ASP A 362 28.62 -17.65 16.28
N ALA A 363 29.08 -17.24 17.49
CA ALA A 363 30.50 -17.12 17.77
C ALA A 363 31.24 -18.46 17.69
N PHE A 364 30.59 -19.59 18.01
CA PHE A 364 31.19 -20.92 17.88
C PHE A 364 31.30 -21.32 16.39
N MET A 365 30.26 -21.05 15.59
CA MET A 365 30.32 -21.27 14.15
C MET A 365 31.42 -20.46 13.46
N GLN A 366 31.72 -19.25 13.95
CA GLN A 366 32.84 -18.44 13.43
C GLN A 366 34.21 -19.06 13.66
N GLN A 367 34.37 -19.87 14.72
CA GLN A 367 35.62 -20.58 15.01
C GLN A 367 35.76 -21.84 14.13
N VAL A 368 34.64 -22.48 13.75
CA VAL A 368 34.64 -23.72 12.98
C VAL A 368 34.78 -23.43 11.48
N ILE A 369 34.04 -22.43 10.98
CA ILE A 369 34.05 -22.04 9.56
C ILE A 369 34.80 -20.72 9.44
N GLN A 370 35.95 -20.75 8.76
CA GLN A 370 36.77 -19.57 8.50
C GLN A 370 36.01 -18.49 7.74
N ARG A 371 36.31 -17.23 8.03
CA ARG A 371 35.64 -16.07 7.43
C ARG A 371 35.72 -16.06 5.90
N GLU A 372 36.86 -16.47 5.34
CA GLU A 372 37.11 -16.49 3.90
C GLU A 372 36.24 -17.50 3.13
N LYS A 373 35.64 -18.45 3.85
CA LYS A 373 34.73 -19.47 3.29
C LYS A 373 33.25 -19.11 3.45
N GLU A 374 32.95 -18.00 4.11
CA GLU A 374 31.59 -17.55 4.37
C GLU A 374 31.23 -16.37 3.47
N PRO A 375 30.40 -16.57 2.43
CA PRO A 375 30.03 -15.51 1.50
C PRO A 375 29.11 -14.45 2.11
N ILE A 376 28.45 -14.74 3.25
CA ILE A 376 27.48 -13.83 3.86
C ILE A 376 28.14 -12.99 4.95
N THR A 377 28.05 -11.67 4.83
CA THR A 377 28.31 -10.72 5.90
C THR A 377 27.00 -10.48 6.64
N PRO A 378 26.89 -10.83 7.92
CA PRO A 378 25.66 -10.68 8.68
C PRO A 378 25.18 -9.22 8.80
N PHE A 379 23.86 -9.04 8.92
CA PHE A 379 23.25 -7.72 9.16
C PHE A 379 23.84 -7.03 10.39
N LEU A 380 24.12 -7.79 11.45
CA LEU A 380 24.77 -7.30 12.67
C LEU A 380 26.04 -6.48 12.36
N GLU A 381 26.85 -6.92 11.40
CA GLU A 381 28.14 -6.29 11.05
C GLU A 381 27.97 -5.07 10.12
N ARG A 382 26.78 -4.89 9.52
CA ARG A 382 26.46 -3.81 8.56
C ARG A 382 25.52 -2.74 9.13
N ALA A 383 24.78 -3.05 10.18
CA ALA A 383 23.74 -2.16 10.69
C ALA A 383 24.26 -0.77 11.09
N GLU A 384 25.45 -0.69 11.73
CA GLU A 384 26.06 0.60 12.05
C GLU A 384 26.48 1.39 10.80
N ASP A 385 27.02 0.72 9.80
CA ASP A 385 27.41 1.36 8.54
C ASP A 385 26.17 1.87 7.76
N LEU A 386 25.08 1.12 7.76
CA LEU A 386 23.80 1.56 7.17
C LEU A 386 23.33 2.86 7.81
N TYR A 387 23.44 2.98 9.13
CA TYR A 387 23.08 4.23 9.79
C TYR A 387 24.11 5.34 9.55
N LYS A 388 25.40 5.08 9.83
CA LYS A 388 26.44 6.11 9.82
C LYS A 388 26.78 6.62 8.41
N LYS A 389 26.73 5.73 7.38
CA LYS A 389 27.14 6.05 6.01
C LYS A 389 25.96 6.27 5.05
N ALA A 390 24.82 5.61 5.28
CA ALA A 390 23.64 5.73 4.44
C ALA A 390 22.47 6.50 5.11
N GLY A 391 22.57 6.83 6.41
CA GLY A 391 21.53 7.54 7.15
C GLY A 391 20.26 6.72 7.41
N ILE A 392 20.35 5.38 7.31
CA ILE A 392 19.21 4.48 7.44
C ILE A 392 19.13 3.96 8.86
N SER A 393 18.06 4.28 9.56
CA SER A 393 17.76 3.78 10.89
C SER A 393 17.18 2.36 10.83
N THR A 394 17.31 1.62 11.93
CA THR A 394 16.75 0.27 12.04
C THR A 394 15.99 0.10 13.36
N ILE A 395 14.77 -0.42 13.29
CA ILE A 395 14.04 -0.95 14.45
C ILE A 395 13.99 -2.46 14.29
N LEU A 396 14.62 -3.18 15.21
CA LEU A 396 14.74 -4.63 15.18
C LEU A 396 14.05 -5.25 16.40
N VAL A 397 13.12 -6.17 16.15
CA VAL A 397 12.61 -7.06 17.19
C VAL A 397 13.53 -8.27 17.29
N ALA A 398 14.13 -8.50 18.47
CA ALA A 398 14.96 -9.67 18.73
C ALA A 398 14.43 -10.47 19.91
N GLY A 399 14.43 -11.79 19.74
CA GLY A 399 13.96 -12.75 20.75
C GLY A 399 15.05 -13.70 21.26
N SER A 400 16.06 -13.98 20.44
CA SER A 400 17.02 -15.03 20.71
C SER A 400 18.47 -14.58 20.70
N SER A 401 18.86 -13.60 19.90
CA SER A 401 20.26 -13.18 19.78
C SER A 401 20.62 -11.97 20.66
N GLY A 402 21.55 -12.19 21.61
CA GLY A 402 22.13 -11.12 22.42
C GLY A 402 23.16 -10.26 21.70
N ALA A 403 23.66 -10.66 20.54
CA ALA A 403 24.70 -9.93 19.84
C ALA A 403 24.28 -8.50 19.43
N PHE A 404 23.00 -8.29 19.12
CA PHE A 404 22.45 -6.97 18.76
C PHE A 404 22.51 -5.94 19.88
N PHE A 405 22.62 -6.35 21.14
CA PHE A 405 22.75 -5.42 22.27
C PHE A 405 23.99 -4.52 22.16
N HIS A 406 25.05 -5.00 21.54
CA HIS A 406 26.30 -4.26 21.39
C HIS A 406 26.19 -3.08 20.46
N ILE A 407 25.45 -3.24 19.35
CA ILE A 407 25.32 -2.23 18.30
C ILE A 407 24.10 -1.32 18.48
N ALA A 408 23.12 -1.70 19.29
CA ALA A 408 21.90 -0.94 19.48
C ALA A 408 22.16 0.39 20.21
N ASP A 409 21.66 1.50 19.71
CA ASP A 409 21.68 2.81 20.37
C ASP A 409 20.62 2.91 21.46
N THR A 410 19.45 2.31 21.21
CA THR A 410 18.31 2.29 22.13
C THR A 410 17.82 0.85 22.31
N ILE A 411 17.53 0.44 23.55
CA ILE A 411 17.06 -0.92 23.85
C ILE A 411 15.79 -0.84 24.69
N ILE A 412 14.68 -1.29 24.10
CA ILE A 412 13.34 -1.27 24.68
C ILE A 412 12.95 -2.71 25.04
N GLN A 413 12.72 -2.98 26.31
CA GLN A 413 12.15 -4.25 26.76
C GLN A 413 10.63 -4.15 26.85
N MET A 414 9.93 -5.06 26.18
CA MET A 414 8.50 -5.26 26.37
C MET A 414 8.26 -6.22 27.54
N ASP A 415 7.56 -5.76 28.56
CA ASP A 415 7.19 -6.56 29.72
C ASP A 415 5.70 -6.39 30.02
N ASN A 416 4.91 -7.45 29.82
CA ASN A 416 3.46 -7.43 29.96
C ASN A 416 2.81 -6.26 29.20
N TYR A 417 3.22 -6.06 27.94
CA TYR A 417 2.76 -4.99 27.02
C TYR A 417 3.20 -3.57 27.39
N VAL A 418 4.03 -3.41 28.42
CA VAL A 418 4.59 -2.12 28.84
C VAL A 418 6.04 -2.02 28.38
N PRO A 419 6.45 -1.00 27.63
CA PRO A 419 7.83 -0.78 27.22
C PRO A 419 8.66 -0.22 28.39
N LYS A 420 9.88 -0.71 28.54
CA LYS A 420 10.89 -0.23 29.48
C LYS A 420 12.18 0.08 28.74
N ASP A 421 12.75 1.23 28.95
CA ASP A 421 14.09 1.53 28.46
C ASP A 421 15.12 0.86 29.36
N ILE A 422 15.84 -0.10 28.81
CA ILE A 422 16.90 -0.84 29.52
C ILE A 422 18.30 -0.55 28.94
N THR A 423 18.41 0.48 28.09
CA THR A 423 19.64 0.81 27.35
C THR A 423 20.86 0.89 28.26
N ALA A 424 20.80 1.72 29.30
CA ALA A 424 21.93 1.94 30.19
C ALA A 424 22.39 0.65 30.94
N SER A 425 21.42 -0.14 31.43
CA SER A 425 21.72 -1.39 32.13
C SER A 425 22.34 -2.44 31.21
N VAL A 426 21.82 -2.58 29.99
CA VAL A 426 22.35 -3.54 29.01
C VAL A 426 23.72 -3.10 28.48
N LYS A 427 23.94 -1.81 28.20
CA LYS A 427 25.28 -1.32 27.81
C LYS A 427 26.34 -1.59 28.86
N LYS A 428 26.00 -1.48 30.14
CA LYS A 428 26.90 -1.88 31.25
C LYS A 428 27.20 -3.38 31.23
N LEU A 429 26.23 -4.24 30.90
CA LEU A 429 26.48 -5.68 30.75
C LEU A 429 27.35 -5.97 29.51
N CYS A 430 27.10 -5.32 28.36
CA CYS A 430 27.90 -5.50 27.15
C CYS A 430 29.40 -5.22 27.38
N SER A 431 29.74 -4.27 28.24
CA SER A 431 31.16 -4.00 28.60
C SER A 431 31.85 -5.17 29.29
N GLN A 432 31.09 -6.08 29.92
CA GLN A 432 31.60 -7.28 30.58
C GLN A 432 31.70 -8.49 29.65
N TYR A 433 30.99 -8.45 28.53
CA TYR A 433 30.91 -9.53 27.53
C TYR A 433 31.21 -8.98 26.13
N PRO A 434 32.45 -8.54 25.84
CA PRO A 434 32.78 -7.96 24.54
C PRO A 434 32.59 -8.97 23.41
N LEU A 435 32.11 -8.50 22.27
CA LEU A 435 32.10 -9.31 21.05
C LEU A 435 33.52 -9.48 20.53
N PRO A 436 33.83 -10.64 19.91
CA PRO A 436 35.09 -10.81 19.19
C PRO A 436 35.26 -9.74 18.11
N ALA A 437 36.46 -9.18 17.99
CA ALA A 437 36.77 -8.29 16.87
C ALA A 437 36.69 -9.07 15.55
N VAL A 438 35.89 -8.60 14.63
CA VAL A 438 35.71 -9.20 13.29
C VAL A 438 36.22 -8.22 12.23
N SER A 439 37.09 -8.70 11.34
CA SER A 439 37.47 -7.94 10.15
C SER A 439 36.30 -7.97 9.15
N VAL A 440 35.69 -6.81 8.90
CA VAL A 440 34.60 -6.68 7.96
C VAL A 440 35.12 -6.05 6.67
N THR A 441 34.65 -6.53 5.51
CA THR A 441 34.95 -5.90 4.22
C THR A 441 34.43 -4.47 4.16
N ASP A 442 35.03 -3.61 3.34
CA ASP A 442 34.59 -2.22 3.20
C ASP A 442 33.11 -2.12 2.84
N PHE A 443 32.43 -1.19 3.50
CA PHE A 443 31.03 -0.88 3.18
C PHE A 443 30.97 -0.03 1.90
N GLN A 444 30.25 -0.55 0.90
CA GLN A 444 29.94 0.18 -0.33
C GLN A 444 28.44 0.25 -0.51
N LEU A 445 27.95 1.40 -0.95
CA LEU A 445 26.53 1.55 -1.30
C LEU A 445 26.23 0.73 -2.56
N PRO A 446 25.07 0.06 -2.63
CA PRO A 446 24.71 -0.73 -3.79
C PRO A 446 24.53 0.15 -5.03
N HIS A 447 25.00 -0.35 -6.17
CA HIS A 447 24.82 0.32 -7.45
C HIS A 447 23.44 0.00 -8.04
N SER A 448 22.74 1.02 -8.54
CA SER A 448 21.46 0.86 -9.20
C SER A 448 21.57 1.24 -10.69
N HIS A 449 21.70 0.21 -11.55
CA HIS A 449 21.71 0.37 -13.01
C HIS A 449 20.79 -0.63 -13.71
N ARG A 450 19.72 -1.05 -13.02
CA ARG A 450 18.78 -2.04 -13.55
C ARG A 450 17.94 -1.44 -14.66
N ILE A 451 17.98 -2.07 -15.84
CA ILE A 451 17.26 -1.63 -17.04
C ILE A 451 16.06 -2.55 -17.27
N MET A 452 14.87 -1.96 -17.41
CA MET A 452 13.66 -2.71 -17.71
C MET A 452 13.48 -2.86 -19.22
N SER A 453 13.32 -4.10 -19.70
CA SER A 453 13.06 -4.42 -21.09
C SER A 453 11.75 -5.19 -21.26
N ARG A 454 11.18 -5.16 -22.46
CA ARG A 454 9.98 -5.97 -22.75
C ARG A 454 10.36 -7.45 -22.78
N PRO A 455 9.51 -8.34 -22.21
CA PRO A 455 9.77 -9.77 -22.24
C PRO A 455 9.90 -10.29 -23.69
N ALA A 456 10.90 -11.14 -23.91
CA ALA A 456 11.19 -11.71 -25.24
C ALA A 456 10.07 -12.59 -25.83
N GLU A 457 9.10 -13.02 -25.05
CA GLU A 457 7.95 -13.83 -25.52
C GLU A 457 7.00 -13.08 -26.45
N SER A 458 6.92 -11.75 -26.35
CA SER A 458 6.14 -10.94 -27.30
C SER A 458 6.76 -10.90 -28.70
N SER A 459 8.08 -11.12 -28.80
CA SER A 459 8.81 -11.10 -30.07
C SER A 459 8.86 -12.47 -30.78
N LYS A 460 8.76 -13.59 -30.04
CA LYS A 460 8.79 -14.94 -30.65
C LYS A 460 7.49 -15.31 -31.36
N ARG A 461 6.34 -14.81 -30.93
CA ARG A 461 5.06 -15.05 -31.61
C ARG A 461 4.95 -14.32 -32.96
N LEU A 462 5.65 -13.20 -33.15
CA LEU A 462 5.73 -12.51 -34.45
C LEU A 462 6.53 -13.32 -35.50
N ARG A 463 7.39 -14.27 -35.09
CA ARG A 463 8.20 -15.08 -36.02
C ARG A 463 7.59 -16.43 -36.40
N HIS A 464 6.59 -16.93 -35.68
CA HIS A 464 6.03 -18.28 -35.92
C HIS A 464 4.76 -18.31 -36.80
N ASN A 465 4.15 -17.17 -37.10
CA ASN A 465 2.98 -17.09 -38.00
C ASN A 465 3.31 -16.82 -39.47
N ASN A 466 4.58 -16.91 -39.89
CA ASN A 466 4.99 -16.66 -41.25
C ASN A 466 5.17 -17.95 -42.12
N ARG A 467 4.40 -19.01 -41.81
CA ARG A 467 4.29 -20.17 -42.73
C ARG A 467 2.79 -20.49 -42.96
N GLY A 468 2.19 -19.77 -43.84
CA GLY A 468 0.83 -20.02 -44.35
C GLY A 468 0.36 -18.84 -45.17
N ASN A 469 0.40 -18.98 -46.50
CA ASN A 469 -0.18 -18.05 -47.47
C ASN A 469 -1.61 -17.68 -47.10
N HIS A 470 -1.85 -16.39 -46.80
CA HIS A 470 -2.99 -15.62 -47.35
C HIS A 470 -2.77 -14.15 -47.01
N SER A 471 -2.80 -13.34 -48.05
CA SER A 471 -2.84 -11.89 -48.04
C SER A 471 -3.99 -11.34 -47.21
N ASP A 472 -3.67 -10.81 -46.02
CA ASP A 472 -4.52 -9.79 -45.41
C ASP A 472 -3.64 -8.80 -44.63
N SER A 473 -3.60 -7.57 -45.12
CA SER A 473 -2.80 -6.46 -44.61
C SER A 473 -3.45 -5.83 -43.37
N GLY A 474 -3.70 -6.66 -42.34
CA GLY A 474 -4.13 -6.22 -41.02
C GLY A 474 -2.96 -6.21 -40.06
N ALA A 475 -2.43 -5.04 -39.73
CA ALA A 475 -1.48 -4.90 -38.62
C ALA A 475 -2.10 -5.53 -37.37
N THR A 476 -1.59 -6.69 -36.95
CA THR A 476 -2.01 -7.38 -35.72
C THR A 476 -1.73 -6.46 -34.54
N LYS A 477 -2.80 -5.92 -33.93
CA LYS A 477 -2.71 -5.14 -32.71
C LYS A 477 -1.98 -6.00 -31.65
N PRO A 478 -0.99 -5.45 -30.93
CA PRO A 478 -0.31 -6.18 -29.89
C PRO A 478 -1.33 -6.73 -28.88
N GLU A 479 -1.16 -7.98 -28.48
CA GLU A 479 -2.06 -8.64 -27.51
C GLU A 479 -2.02 -7.84 -26.20
N ARG A 480 -3.18 -7.32 -25.81
CA ARG A 480 -3.33 -6.45 -24.64
C ARG A 480 -3.09 -7.27 -23.36
N LEU A 481 -2.13 -6.88 -22.55
CA LEU A 481 -1.86 -7.53 -21.27
C LEU A 481 -3.08 -7.39 -20.35
N LYS A 482 -3.51 -8.50 -19.77
CA LYS A 482 -4.61 -8.55 -18.80
C LYS A 482 -4.04 -8.69 -17.39
N THR A 483 -4.59 -7.93 -16.46
CA THR A 483 -4.31 -8.06 -15.03
C THR A 483 -5.45 -8.82 -14.33
N ARG A 484 -5.10 -9.68 -13.36
CA ARG A 484 -6.06 -10.36 -12.47
C ARG A 484 -5.53 -10.24 -11.06
N ILE A 485 -6.32 -9.61 -10.19
CA ILE A 485 -5.95 -9.32 -8.80
C ILE A 485 -6.32 -10.50 -7.90
N SER A 486 -5.43 -10.84 -6.95
CA SER A 486 -5.58 -11.92 -5.96
C SER A 486 -5.48 -11.35 -4.54
N GLY A 487 -6.38 -10.42 -4.20
CA GLY A 487 -6.37 -9.74 -2.90
C GLY A 487 -5.14 -8.85 -2.73
N THR A 488 -4.58 -8.83 -1.52
CA THR A 488 -3.31 -8.15 -1.20
C THR A 488 -2.09 -8.98 -1.59
N ASP A 489 -2.25 -10.30 -1.79
CA ASP A 489 -1.14 -11.24 -2.00
C ASP A 489 -0.44 -11.06 -3.33
N GLY A 490 -1.07 -10.41 -4.30
CA GLY A 490 -0.48 -10.15 -5.60
C GLY A 490 -1.47 -10.15 -6.76
N PHE A 491 -0.94 -10.29 -7.96
CA PHE A 491 -1.74 -10.31 -9.18
C PHE A 491 -0.99 -11.01 -10.32
N SER A 492 -1.72 -11.39 -11.37
CA SER A 492 -1.10 -11.83 -12.62
C SER A 492 -1.15 -10.73 -13.69
N LEU A 493 -0.06 -10.55 -14.43
CA LEU A 493 0.03 -9.72 -15.63
C LEU A 493 0.31 -10.63 -16.84
N GLY A 494 -0.71 -10.84 -17.66
CA GLY A 494 -0.66 -11.87 -18.70
C GLY A 494 -0.52 -13.26 -18.09
N ARG A 495 0.65 -13.92 -18.31
CA ARG A 495 0.99 -15.24 -17.74
C ARG A 495 1.92 -15.16 -16.53
N GLN A 496 2.42 -13.97 -16.20
CA GLN A 496 3.36 -13.80 -15.09
C GLN A 496 2.59 -13.49 -13.82
N GLU A 497 2.96 -14.17 -12.75
CA GLU A 497 2.47 -13.92 -11.40
C GLU A 497 3.45 -13.00 -10.67
N ILE A 498 2.92 -11.97 -10.03
CA ILE A 498 3.63 -11.01 -9.18
C ILE A 498 3.19 -11.29 -7.76
N ASP A 499 4.07 -11.91 -6.99
CA ASP A 499 3.84 -12.28 -5.59
C ASP A 499 4.21 -11.10 -4.67
N LEU A 500 3.21 -10.55 -3.98
CA LEU A 500 3.35 -9.42 -3.05
C LEU A 500 3.05 -9.80 -1.59
N ARG A 501 2.85 -11.10 -1.27
CA ARG A 501 2.47 -11.56 0.07
C ARG A 501 3.36 -11.06 1.19
N TYR A 502 4.62 -10.83 0.89
CA TYR A 502 5.61 -10.37 1.86
C TYR A 502 5.87 -8.85 1.80
N THR A 503 5.06 -8.11 1.04
CA THR A 503 5.01 -6.64 1.10
C THR A 503 3.98 -6.25 2.16
N GLU A 504 4.36 -6.41 3.44
CA GLU A 504 3.43 -6.40 4.58
C GLU A 504 2.73 -5.04 4.80
N GLN A 505 3.27 -3.95 4.26
CA GLN A 505 2.67 -2.62 4.28
C GLN A 505 1.69 -2.36 3.12
N LEU A 506 1.45 -3.36 2.27
CA LEU A 506 0.39 -3.37 1.29
C LEU A 506 -0.89 -3.88 1.96
N ILE A 507 -1.76 -2.97 2.36
CA ILE A 507 -2.85 -3.23 3.30
C ILE A 507 -4.21 -3.41 2.63
N ASP A 508 -4.32 -3.08 1.34
CA ASP A 508 -5.60 -3.07 0.63
C ASP A 508 -5.47 -3.64 -0.79
N ALA A 509 -6.41 -4.50 -1.18
CA ALA A 509 -6.47 -5.08 -2.52
C ALA A 509 -6.59 -4.02 -3.64
N GLU A 510 -7.11 -2.84 -3.33
CA GLU A 510 -7.18 -1.72 -4.28
C GLU A 510 -5.79 -1.10 -4.54
N GLN A 511 -4.84 -1.17 -3.57
CA GLN A 511 -3.44 -0.83 -3.82
C GLN A 511 -2.79 -1.85 -4.75
N THR A 512 -3.07 -3.15 -4.54
CA THR A 512 -2.62 -4.22 -5.45
C THR A 512 -3.17 -4.01 -6.87
N ALA A 513 -4.43 -3.60 -7.00
CA ALA A 513 -5.02 -3.28 -8.29
C ALA A 513 -4.31 -2.09 -8.97
N ALA A 514 -3.98 -1.05 -8.20
CA ALA A 514 -3.22 0.09 -8.69
C ALA A 514 -1.80 -0.30 -9.13
N LEU A 515 -1.11 -1.14 -8.36
CA LEU A 515 0.20 -1.69 -8.75
C LEU A 515 0.12 -2.47 -10.05
N GLY A 516 -0.93 -3.27 -10.24
CA GLY A 516 -1.18 -3.98 -11.49
C GLY A 516 -1.39 -3.04 -12.69
N LEU A 517 -2.07 -1.91 -12.48
CA LEU A 517 -2.25 -0.86 -13.49
C LEU A 517 -0.92 -0.18 -13.83
N LEU A 518 -0.14 0.21 -12.81
CA LEU A 518 1.14 0.89 -12.96
C LEU A 518 2.18 -0.02 -13.65
N LEU A 519 2.29 -1.28 -13.21
CA LEU A 519 3.19 -2.25 -13.86
C LEU A 519 2.80 -2.49 -15.31
N LYS A 520 1.51 -2.66 -15.60
CA LYS A 520 1.03 -2.81 -16.98
C LYS A 520 1.44 -1.62 -17.83
N TYR A 521 1.23 -0.40 -17.34
CA TYR A 521 1.63 0.82 -18.04
C TYR A 521 3.15 0.88 -18.26
N ALA A 522 3.94 0.53 -17.25
CA ALA A 522 5.40 0.49 -17.36
C ALA A 522 5.86 -0.49 -18.45
N VAL A 523 5.29 -1.70 -18.49
CA VAL A 523 5.63 -2.71 -19.49
C VAL A 523 5.20 -2.30 -20.91
N GLU A 524 4.01 -1.70 -21.05
CA GLU A 524 3.47 -1.31 -22.36
C GLU A 524 4.15 -0.06 -22.94
N HIS A 525 4.57 0.90 -22.08
CA HIS A 525 5.00 2.23 -22.53
C HIS A 525 6.41 2.67 -22.12
N LEU A 526 6.98 2.12 -21.04
CA LEU A 526 8.26 2.60 -20.50
C LEU A 526 9.40 1.59 -20.61
N ALA A 527 9.12 0.28 -20.67
CA ALA A 527 10.11 -0.78 -20.79
C ALA A 527 10.71 -0.84 -22.21
N ASP A 528 11.63 0.07 -22.51
CA ASP A 528 12.24 0.25 -23.83
C ASP A 528 13.65 -0.36 -23.94
N GLY A 529 14.16 -0.97 -22.86
CA GLY A 529 15.53 -1.51 -22.77
C GLY A 529 16.61 -0.43 -22.63
N ARG A 530 16.25 0.79 -22.27
CA ARG A 530 17.16 1.93 -22.04
C ARG A 530 16.96 2.59 -20.70
N ARG A 531 15.71 2.75 -20.28
CA ARG A 531 15.36 3.39 -19.00
C ARG A 531 15.71 2.47 -17.85
N THR A 532 16.33 3.07 -16.85
CA THR A 532 16.58 2.41 -15.57
C THR A 532 15.29 2.26 -14.75
N LEU A 533 15.28 1.32 -13.80
CA LEU A 533 14.14 1.14 -12.91
C LEU A 533 13.81 2.40 -12.10
N PRO A 534 14.78 3.13 -11.51
CA PRO A 534 14.50 4.40 -10.85
C PRO A 534 13.86 5.45 -11.76
N GLU A 535 14.30 5.59 -13.01
CA GLU A 535 13.70 6.53 -13.98
C GLU A 535 12.24 6.16 -14.27
N ILE A 536 11.95 4.86 -14.41
CA ILE A 536 10.58 4.37 -14.60
C ILE A 536 9.71 4.69 -13.38
N VAL A 537 10.20 4.37 -12.17
CA VAL A 537 9.43 4.63 -10.94
C VAL A 537 9.22 6.13 -10.72
N GLN A 538 10.23 6.96 -10.97
CA GLN A 538 10.09 8.42 -10.87
C GLN A 538 9.06 8.96 -11.87
N PHE A 539 9.03 8.43 -13.10
CA PHE A 539 8.00 8.78 -14.08
C PHE A 539 6.60 8.41 -13.58
N LEU A 540 6.44 7.17 -13.09
CA LEU A 540 5.16 6.69 -12.54
C LEU A 540 4.73 7.55 -11.36
N TRP A 541 5.62 7.78 -10.39
CA TRP A 541 5.33 8.55 -9.19
C TRP A 541 4.98 10.01 -9.47
N LYS A 542 5.74 10.67 -10.34
CA LYS A 542 5.47 12.04 -10.76
C LYS A 542 4.08 12.19 -11.39
N ASN A 543 3.72 11.32 -12.33
CA ASN A 543 2.43 11.39 -12.99
C ASN A 543 1.28 10.95 -12.07
N LEU A 544 1.52 10.00 -11.16
CA LEU A 544 0.57 9.61 -10.13
C LEU A 544 0.25 10.78 -9.19
N SER A 545 1.26 11.52 -8.75
CA SER A 545 1.10 12.68 -7.87
C SER A 545 0.42 13.88 -8.55
N LEU A 546 0.66 14.09 -9.85
CA LEU A 546 0.11 15.25 -10.59
C LEU A 546 -1.28 14.97 -11.18
N HIS A 547 -1.53 13.76 -11.64
CA HIS A 547 -2.70 13.44 -12.47
C HIS A 547 -3.55 12.28 -11.91
N GLY A 548 -3.11 11.66 -10.82
CA GLY A 548 -3.76 10.50 -10.22
C GLY A 548 -3.68 9.24 -11.09
N LEU A 549 -4.35 8.19 -10.64
CA LEU A 549 -4.34 6.86 -11.30
C LEU A 549 -5.02 6.87 -12.69
N SER A 550 -5.90 7.82 -12.97
CA SER A 550 -6.58 7.92 -14.26
C SER A 550 -5.62 8.16 -15.44
N PHE A 551 -4.47 8.80 -15.20
CA PHE A 551 -3.42 9.02 -16.21
C PHE A 551 -2.96 7.70 -16.87
N PHE A 552 -2.91 6.62 -16.11
CA PHE A 552 -2.41 5.31 -16.56
C PHE A 552 -3.47 4.45 -17.26
N THR A 553 -4.67 5.01 -17.48
CA THR A 553 -5.78 4.32 -18.15
C THR A 553 -6.03 4.87 -19.54
N GLU A 554 -6.63 4.05 -20.41
CA GLU A 554 -7.07 4.54 -21.72
C GLU A 554 -8.12 5.63 -21.58
N ASN A 555 -7.95 6.71 -22.35
CA ASN A 555 -8.83 7.88 -22.34
C ASN A 555 -9.01 8.52 -20.95
N GLN A 556 -8.10 8.29 -20.01
CA GLN A 556 -8.14 8.80 -18.64
C GLN A 556 -9.44 8.45 -17.89
N LYS A 557 -10.05 7.30 -18.24
CA LYS A 557 -11.26 6.79 -17.58
C LYS A 557 -10.90 5.69 -16.61
N ILE A 558 -11.17 5.94 -15.33
CA ILE A 558 -10.95 4.99 -14.26
C ILE A 558 -12.26 4.67 -13.54
N SER A 559 -12.39 3.44 -13.07
CA SER A 559 -13.50 3.00 -12.20
C SER A 559 -13.13 3.13 -10.73
N CYS A 560 -14.09 2.88 -9.84
CA CYS A 560 -13.84 2.54 -8.46
C CYS A 560 -12.95 1.27 -8.34
N GLY A 561 -12.29 1.08 -7.21
CA GLY A 561 -11.53 -0.14 -6.92
C GLY A 561 -10.02 -0.01 -7.09
N TYR A 562 -9.49 1.19 -6.98
CA TYR A 562 -8.05 1.46 -6.93
C TYR A 562 -7.71 2.41 -5.78
N ALA A 563 -6.62 2.10 -5.06
CA ALA A 563 -6.04 2.98 -4.04
C ALA A 563 -4.57 3.24 -4.34
N THR A 564 -4.10 4.45 -4.07
CA THR A 564 -2.72 4.87 -4.36
C THR A 564 -1.73 4.12 -3.45
N PRO A 565 -0.77 3.36 -3.99
CA PRO A 565 0.32 2.75 -3.22
C PRO A 565 1.40 3.80 -2.93
N ARG A 566 2.28 3.55 -1.93
CA ARG A 566 3.49 4.35 -1.71
C ARG A 566 4.53 4.02 -2.79
N ILE A 567 5.54 4.88 -2.92
CA ILE A 567 6.63 4.66 -3.87
C ILE A 567 7.40 3.36 -3.57
N GLN A 568 7.51 2.98 -2.29
CA GLN A 568 8.17 1.75 -1.84
C GLN A 568 7.45 0.49 -2.37
N GLU A 569 6.11 0.48 -2.36
CA GLU A 569 5.33 -0.63 -2.93
C GLU A 569 5.42 -0.67 -4.46
N ILE A 570 5.57 0.47 -5.13
CA ILE A 570 5.80 0.50 -6.58
C ILE A 570 7.15 -0.17 -6.89
N TYR A 571 8.23 0.18 -6.17
CA TYR A 571 9.51 -0.50 -6.30
C TYR A 571 9.39 -2.00 -5.99
N ALA A 572 8.75 -2.37 -4.89
CA ALA A 572 8.56 -3.76 -4.50
C ALA A 572 7.84 -4.58 -5.58
N CYS A 573 6.83 -3.99 -6.22
CA CYS A 573 6.08 -4.61 -7.31
C CYS A 573 6.94 -4.82 -8.56
N LEU A 574 7.66 -3.78 -9.01
CA LEU A 574 8.50 -3.87 -10.20
C LEU A 574 9.65 -4.87 -9.98
N ASN A 575 10.25 -4.90 -8.78
CA ASN A 575 11.31 -5.85 -8.41
C ASN A 575 10.88 -7.32 -8.48
N ARG A 576 9.59 -7.61 -8.36
CA ARG A 576 9.05 -8.97 -8.44
C ARG A 576 8.55 -9.35 -9.83
N TYR A 577 8.64 -8.43 -10.78
CA TYR A 577 8.26 -8.70 -12.16
C TYR A 577 9.40 -9.42 -12.90
N ARG A 578 9.15 -10.66 -13.34
CA ARG A 578 10.16 -11.51 -14.02
C ARG A 578 10.54 -11.05 -15.43
N GLY A 579 9.91 -10.03 -15.94
CA GLY A 579 10.23 -9.41 -17.22
C GLY A 579 11.20 -8.21 -17.12
N LEU A 580 11.83 -8.00 -15.94
CA LEU A 580 12.92 -7.04 -15.77
C LEU A 580 14.12 -7.40 -16.64
#